data_7adbcb00a5cf743cc5527ad7acbfd37f
#
_entry.id   7adbcb00a5cf743cc5527ad7acbfd37f
#
_cell.length_a   1.000
_cell.length_b   1.000
_cell.length_c   1.000
_cell.angle_alpha   90.00
_cell.angle_beta   90.00
_cell.angle_gamma   90.00
#
_symmetry.space_group_name_H-M   'P 1'
#
loop_
_entity.id
_entity.type
_entity.pdbx_description
1 polymer ?
#
loop_
_entity_poly.entity_id
_entity_poly.type
_entity_poly.pdbx_seq_one_letter_code
_entity_poly.pdbx_strand_id
1 'polypeptide(L)'
;QLRALTMKLLLTLLPALLTQTTGRRNQRIVIGFLLFTTVLVALFSIVFHQIMAYEGRDYSYITGVYWTLTVMSTLGFGDITFTSDIGKLFSIIVLVSGIILIMIVMPFTFIRFVYQPWIEEYNNKRKPRSLPSDTSGHTVLVGDNDISLSVARKLRQHNYPYVILVPDGQHALELYDNRYDVVTGEFDDANTYRNLRADKAALVAALEGDLRNTNIASTVREVAPSTLLAASAENPEAMNILMLAGCDHVYSFTEMLGRSLARRVYGTRAQSNIIARFGTLCLAEAPVIHTEFMGQTLRECGFRERFGLNVAGLWEGNSYMSARPDSRIDEASILLLAGTADQLEAYDRKAERSSKANRTPVLILGGGKVGEAAADALERRGLPFCLVEKNPRLVPPDDPRYILGNAGELAVLQRAHIMETPSVIVTTHDDDLNIYLTIYC
;
A
#
# COMPACT_ATOMS: atom_id res chain seq x y z
N GLN A 1 2.31 22.49 34.23
CA GLN A 1 2.05 22.19 32.79
C GLN A 1 0.58 21.74 32.58
N LEU A 2 -0.01 20.89 33.42
CA LEU A 2 -1.39 20.41 33.24
C LEU A 2 -2.46 21.54 33.30
N ARG A 3 -2.28 22.52 34.21
CA ARG A 3 -3.18 23.69 34.31
C ARG A 3 -3.11 24.64 33.11
N ALA A 4 -1.93 24.77 32.47
CA ALA A 4 -1.77 25.57 31.27
C ALA A 4 -2.37 24.87 30.04
N LEU A 5 -2.35 23.54 29.99
CA LEU A 5 -2.93 22.73 28.94
C LEU A 5 -4.47 22.75 28.99
N THR A 6 -5.07 22.61 30.20
CA THR A 6 -6.51 22.69 30.40
C THR A 6 -7.07 24.08 30.13
N MET A 7 -6.35 25.13 30.48
CA MET A 7 -6.76 26.52 30.20
C MET A 7 -6.65 26.88 28.73
N LYS A 8 -5.62 26.38 28.02
CA LYS A 8 -5.52 26.48 26.54
C LYS A 8 -6.64 25.70 25.84
N LEU A 9 -6.96 24.50 26.32
CA LEU A 9 -8.05 23.68 25.78
C LEU A 9 -9.41 24.38 25.96
N LEU A 10 -9.65 24.98 27.11
CA LEU A 10 -10.91 25.73 27.37
C LEU A 10 -11.02 26.98 26.50
N LEU A 11 -9.92 27.75 26.36
CA LEU A 11 -9.86 28.95 25.54
C LEU A 11 -9.96 28.69 24.03
N THR A 12 -9.59 27.50 23.57
CA THR A 12 -9.73 27.11 22.16
C THR A 12 -11.09 26.44 21.85
N LEU A 13 -11.67 25.76 22.82
CA LEU A 13 -13.00 25.11 22.66
C LEU A 13 -14.15 26.12 22.69
N LEU A 14 -14.06 27.17 23.52
CA LEU A 14 -15.13 28.17 23.64
C LEU A 14 -15.41 28.94 22.33
N PRO A 15 -14.41 29.41 21.55
CA PRO A 15 -14.65 30.05 20.26
C PRO A 15 -15.11 29.03 19.19
N ALA A 16 -14.62 27.78 19.21
CA ALA A 16 -15.03 26.75 18.27
C ALA A 16 -16.52 26.37 18.42
N LEU A 17 -17.04 26.44 19.65
CA LEU A 17 -18.48 26.26 19.92
C LEU A 17 -19.34 27.38 19.32
N LEU A 18 -18.78 28.56 19.05
CA LEU A 18 -19.54 29.75 18.68
C LEU A 18 -19.56 30.09 17.18
N THR A 19 -18.69 29.48 16.32
CA THR A 19 -18.40 30.02 14.97
C THR A 19 -18.80 29.18 13.75
N GLN A 20 -19.36 27.95 13.88
CA GLN A 20 -19.57 27.09 12.71
C GLN A 20 -21.01 26.73 12.35
N THR A 21 -21.31 26.62 11.03
CA THR A 21 -22.65 26.30 10.49
C THR A 21 -23.11 24.87 10.76
N THR A 22 -22.23 23.87 10.75
CA THR A 22 -22.51 22.52 11.23
C THR A 22 -22.63 22.51 12.77
N GLY A 23 -21.97 23.43 13.42
CA GLY A 23 -22.04 23.71 14.84
C GLY A 23 -23.43 24.11 15.34
N ARG A 24 -24.25 24.81 14.57
CA ARG A 24 -25.57 25.30 15.04
C ARG A 24 -26.53 24.16 15.44
N ARG A 25 -26.54 23.06 14.71
CA ARG A 25 -27.38 21.90 15.08
C ARG A 25 -26.84 21.19 16.31
N ASN A 26 -25.54 20.98 16.35
CA ASN A 26 -24.87 20.35 17.50
C ASN A 26 -24.93 21.24 18.74
N GLN A 27 -24.73 22.54 18.59
CA GLN A 27 -24.92 23.54 19.67
C GLN A 27 -26.32 23.48 20.25
N ARG A 28 -27.37 23.43 19.40
CA ARG A 28 -28.77 23.34 19.89
C ARG A 28 -29.02 22.10 20.74
N ILE A 29 -28.41 20.96 20.37
CA ILE A 29 -28.51 19.69 21.10
C ILE A 29 -27.82 19.81 22.46
N VAL A 30 -26.59 20.34 22.52
CA VAL A 30 -25.84 20.53 23.76
C VAL A 30 -26.54 21.54 24.68
N ILE A 31 -26.98 22.69 24.14
CA ILE A 31 -27.71 23.70 24.88
C ILE A 31 -29.05 23.13 25.38
N GLY A 32 -29.78 22.40 24.53
CA GLY A 32 -31.01 21.72 24.90
C GLY A 32 -30.81 20.71 26.03
N PHE A 33 -29.75 19.94 26.01
CA PHE A 33 -29.38 19.01 27.08
C PHE A 33 -29.07 19.74 28.39
N LEU A 34 -28.26 20.81 28.32
CA LEU A 34 -27.94 21.63 29.51
C LEU A 34 -29.21 22.27 30.10
N LEU A 35 -30.07 22.83 29.24
CA LEU A 35 -31.35 23.42 29.66
C LEU A 35 -32.25 22.37 30.32
N PHE A 36 -32.37 21.17 29.70
CA PHE A 36 -33.16 20.07 30.26
C PHE A 36 -32.64 19.67 31.66
N THR A 37 -31.31 19.50 31.80
CA THR A 37 -30.69 19.14 33.08
C THR A 37 -30.93 20.23 34.13
N THR A 38 -30.82 21.51 33.73
CA THR A 38 -31.11 22.65 34.65
C THR A 38 -32.56 22.66 35.10
N VAL A 39 -33.50 22.46 34.19
CA VAL A 39 -34.95 22.41 34.51
C VAL A 39 -35.23 21.20 35.43
N LEU A 40 -34.60 20.06 35.20
CA LEU A 40 -34.75 18.87 36.03
C LEU A 40 -34.22 19.10 37.47
N VAL A 41 -33.05 19.74 37.61
CA VAL A 41 -32.49 20.11 38.92
C VAL A 41 -33.43 21.08 39.67
N ALA A 42 -34.00 22.07 38.96
CA ALA A 42 -34.98 22.98 39.57
C ALA A 42 -36.23 22.23 40.00
N LEU A 43 -36.75 21.32 39.19
CA LEU A 43 -37.91 20.49 39.53
C LEU A 43 -37.63 19.64 40.80
N PHE A 44 -36.50 18.95 40.81
CA PHE A 44 -36.11 18.13 41.97
C PHE A 44 -35.88 18.97 43.21
N SER A 45 -35.35 20.19 43.11
CA SER A 45 -35.22 21.13 44.20
C SER A 45 -36.58 21.56 44.79
N ILE A 46 -37.58 21.76 43.94
CA ILE A 46 -38.96 22.08 44.40
C ILE A 46 -39.55 20.87 45.14
N VAL A 47 -39.43 19.66 44.58
CA VAL A 47 -39.93 18.44 45.23
C VAL A 47 -39.21 18.19 46.56
N PHE A 48 -37.89 18.39 46.61
CA PHE A 48 -37.11 18.33 47.84
C PHE A 48 -37.70 19.23 48.93
N HIS A 49 -37.99 20.51 48.61
CA HIS A 49 -38.54 21.48 49.56
C HIS A 49 -39.91 21.04 50.10
N GLN A 50 -40.78 20.48 49.20
CA GLN A 50 -42.11 19.99 49.63
C GLN A 50 -42.00 18.77 50.56
N ILE A 51 -41.12 17.81 50.27
CA ILE A 51 -40.97 16.63 51.14
C ILE A 51 -40.32 17.00 52.47
N MET A 52 -39.34 17.91 52.49
CA MET A 52 -38.73 18.39 53.73
C MET A 52 -39.72 19.14 54.60
N ALA A 53 -40.58 19.98 54.01
CA ALA A 53 -41.65 20.62 54.71
C ALA A 53 -42.66 19.60 55.27
N TYR A 54 -42.98 18.54 54.62
CA TYR A 54 -43.79 17.44 55.09
C TYR A 54 -43.14 16.71 56.29
N GLU A 55 -41.81 16.63 56.34
CA GLU A 55 -41.05 16.07 57.46
C GLU A 55 -40.90 17.10 58.64
N GLY A 56 -41.48 18.31 58.53
CA GLY A 56 -41.37 19.36 59.54
C GLY A 56 -40.03 20.09 59.54
N ARG A 57 -39.28 20.07 58.44
CA ARG A 57 -37.98 20.71 58.32
C ARG A 57 -38.04 21.78 57.24
N ASP A 58 -37.67 22.99 57.54
CA ASP A 58 -37.66 24.14 56.65
C ASP A 58 -36.23 24.33 56.10
N TYR A 59 -36.06 24.17 54.78
CA TYR A 59 -34.85 24.43 54.07
C TYR A 59 -35.08 25.43 52.93
N SER A 60 -34.05 26.20 52.58
CA SER A 60 -34.14 27.13 51.47
C SER A 60 -34.11 26.40 50.10
N TYR A 61 -34.62 27.03 49.03
CA TYR A 61 -34.56 26.50 47.67
C TYR A 61 -33.11 26.29 47.23
N ILE A 62 -32.16 27.13 47.66
CA ILE A 62 -30.74 26.98 47.38
C ILE A 62 -30.20 25.68 47.98
N THR A 63 -30.63 25.34 49.20
CA THR A 63 -30.30 24.07 49.86
C THR A 63 -30.86 22.89 49.08
N GLY A 64 -32.06 23.02 48.49
CA GLY A 64 -32.64 22.00 47.60
C GLY A 64 -31.81 21.78 46.33
N VAL A 65 -31.33 22.86 45.71
CA VAL A 65 -30.41 22.75 44.54
C VAL A 65 -29.09 22.09 44.94
N TYR A 66 -28.50 22.51 46.05
CA TYR A 66 -27.25 21.90 46.57
C TYR A 66 -27.44 20.41 46.83
N TRP A 67 -28.49 20.00 47.54
CA TRP A 67 -28.77 18.60 47.82
C TRP A 67 -29.00 17.80 46.54
N THR A 68 -29.78 18.32 45.60
CA THR A 68 -30.04 17.68 44.33
C THR A 68 -28.75 17.44 43.56
N LEU A 69 -27.88 18.44 43.45
CA LEU A 69 -26.60 18.32 42.75
C LEU A 69 -25.65 17.36 43.45
N THR A 70 -25.58 17.34 44.79
CA THR A 70 -24.73 16.42 45.52
C THR A 70 -25.19 14.97 45.39
N VAL A 71 -26.49 14.72 45.34
CA VAL A 71 -27.03 13.37 45.11
C VAL A 71 -26.87 12.95 43.64
N MET A 72 -27.20 13.83 42.68
CA MET A 72 -27.05 13.53 41.27
C MET A 72 -25.59 13.29 40.86
N SER A 73 -24.64 13.98 41.51
CA SER A 73 -23.19 13.76 41.27
C SER A 73 -22.62 12.57 42.05
N THR A 74 -23.46 11.86 42.80
CA THR A 74 -23.06 10.72 43.67
C THR A 74 -22.11 11.09 44.82
N LEU A 75 -21.92 12.39 45.09
CA LEU A 75 -21.10 12.89 46.22
C LEU A 75 -21.71 12.53 47.59
N GLY A 76 -23.01 12.78 47.74
CA GLY A 76 -23.82 12.36 48.90
C GLY A 76 -23.16 12.60 50.24
N PHE A 77 -22.89 13.87 50.61
CA PHE A 77 -22.22 14.21 51.89
C PHE A 77 -22.93 13.70 53.13
N GLY A 78 -24.22 13.40 53.03
CA GLY A 78 -25.02 12.87 54.16
C GLY A 78 -25.37 13.89 55.25
N ASP A 79 -25.10 15.17 55.00
CA ASP A 79 -25.40 16.28 55.87
C ASP A 79 -26.93 16.58 55.91
N ILE A 80 -27.63 16.30 54.84
CA ILE A 80 -29.06 16.43 54.69
C ILE A 80 -29.65 15.13 54.14
N THR A 81 -30.48 14.46 54.95
CA THR A 81 -31.10 13.18 54.60
C THR A 81 -32.58 13.16 54.93
N PHE A 82 -33.37 12.45 54.15
CA PHE A 82 -34.77 12.19 54.43
C PHE A 82 -34.95 11.08 55.49
N THR A 83 -35.94 11.23 56.31
CA THR A 83 -36.33 10.23 57.31
C THR A 83 -37.49 9.37 56.84
N SER A 84 -38.40 9.92 56.04
CA SER A 84 -39.60 9.26 55.53
C SER A 84 -39.25 8.31 54.37
N ASP A 85 -40.01 7.26 54.14
CA ASP A 85 -39.84 6.33 53.03
C ASP A 85 -40.11 6.99 51.66
N ILE A 86 -41.02 7.98 51.64
CA ILE A 86 -41.27 8.79 50.42
C ILE A 86 -40.01 9.59 50.03
N GLY A 87 -39.36 10.22 51.05
CA GLY A 87 -38.10 10.94 50.82
C GLY A 87 -36.96 10.05 50.38
N LYS A 88 -36.84 8.83 50.93
CA LYS A 88 -35.85 7.84 50.49
C LYS A 88 -36.10 7.38 49.06
N LEU A 89 -37.36 7.10 48.70
CA LEU A 89 -37.72 6.74 47.30
C LEU A 89 -37.38 7.88 46.33
N PHE A 90 -37.70 9.13 46.71
CA PHE A 90 -37.30 10.30 45.92
C PHE A 90 -35.79 10.41 45.76
N SER A 91 -35.01 10.16 46.81
CA SER A 91 -33.54 10.16 46.76
C SER A 91 -33.01 9.14 45.75
N ILE A 92 -33.62 7.94 45.69
CA ILE A 92 -33.25 6.91 44.69
C ILE A 92 -33.53 7.42 43.27
N ILE A 93 -34.68 8.05 43.04
CA ILE A 93 -35.04 8.59 41.71
C ILE A 93 -34.04 9.68 41.28
N VAL A 94 -33.70 10.59 42.21
CA VAL A 94 -32.72 11.66 41.93
C VAL A 94 -31.33 11.08 41.62
N LEU A 95 -30.88 10.08 42.42
CA LEU A 95 -29.60 9.41 42.25
C LEU A 95 -29.51 8.72 40.90
N VAL A 96 -30.52 7.89 40.54
CA VAL A 96 -30.53 7.16 39.25
C VAL A 96 -30.59 8.13 38.08
N SER A 97 -31.42 9.20 38.20
CA SER A 97 -31.45 10.24 37.15
C SER A 97 -30.10 10.93 36.99
N GLY A 98 -29.39 11.20 38.08
CA GLY A 98 -28.06 11.80 38.07
C GLY A 98 -27.03 10.91 37.41
N ILE A 99 -27.01 9.63 37.76
CA ILE A 99 -26.09 8.64 37.13
C ILE A 99 -26.33 8.60 35.63
N ILE A 100 -27.58 8.49 35.20
CA ILE A 100 -27.89 8.41 33.74
C ILE A 100 -27.48 9.72 33.05
N LEU A 101 -27.87 10.88 33.54
CA LEU A 101 -27.67 12.16 32.90
C LEU A 101 -26.22 12.65 32.97
N ILE A 102 -25.60 12.62 34.13
CA ILE A 102 -24.27 13.21 34.36
C ILE A 102 -23.17 12.23 34.03
N MET A 103 -23.28 10.95 34.41
CA MET A 103 -22.19 9.99 34.18
C MET A 103 -22.26 9.31 32.80
N ILE A 104 -23.46 9.13 32.23
CA ILE A 104 -23.59 8.41 30.94
C ILE A 104 -23.86 9.41 29.82
N VAL A 105 -24.99 10.14 29.87
CA VAL A 105 -25.45 10.94 28.71
C VAL A 105 -24.54 12.15 28.45
N MET A 106 -24.05 12.82 29.50
CA MET A 106 -23.22 14.01 29.35
C MET A 106 -21.88 13.72 28.65
N PRO A 107 -21.06 12.73 29.04
CA PRO A 107 -19.84 12.40 28.36
C PRO A 107 -20.07 11.97 26.90
N PHE A 108 -21.10 11.15 26.64
CA PHE A 108 -21.44 10.76 25.27
C PHE A 108 -21.86 11.95 24.41
N THR A 109 -22.66 12.86 24.96
CA THR A 109 -23.10 14.09 24.29
C THR A 109 -21.90 14.98 23.96
N PHE A 110 -20.99 15.15 24.94
CA PHE A 110 -19.77 15.92 24.75
C PHE A 110 -18.86 15.31 23.65
N ILE A 111 -18.59 13.98 23.73
CA ILE A 111 -17.74 13.30 22.74
C ILE A 111 -18.35 13.44 21.34
N ARG A 112 -19.64 13.14 21.18
CA ARG A 112 -20.29 13.09 19.87
C ARG A 112 -20.51 14.47 19.24
N PHE A 113 -20.86 15.47 20.01
CA PHE A 113 -21.31 16.76 19.47
C PHE A 113 -20.28 17.90 19.62
N VAL A 114 -19.26 17.71 20.45
CA VAL A 114 -18.18 18.70 20.67
C VAL A 114 -16.82 18.15 20.23
N TYR A 115 -16.39 17.05 20.82
CA TYR A 115 -15.04 16.53 20.60
C TYR A 115 -14.85 15.98 19.18
N GLN A 116 -15.76 15.16 18.68
CA GLN A 116 -15.66 14.53 17.36
C GLN A 116 -15.62 15.57 16.22
N PRO A 117 -16.53 16.55 16.13
CA PRO A 117 -16.45 17.59 15.11
C PRO A 117 -15.20 18.47 15.23
N TRP A 118 -14.72 18.71 16.45
CA TRP A 118 -13.51 19.48 16.67
C TRP A 118 -12.26 18.74 16.15
N ILE A 119 -12.11 17.44 16.44
CA ILE A 119 -10.99 16.64 15.97
C ILE A 119 -11.01 16.49 14.44
N GLU A 120 -12.20 16.33 13.84
CA GLU A 120 -12.36 16.27 12.38
C GLU A 120 -11.93 17.58 11.72
N GLU A 121 -12.32 18.73 12.29
CA GLU A 121 -11.89 20.04 11.75
C GLU A 121 -10.40 20.27 11.95
N TYR A 122 -9.85 19.91 13.09
CA TYR A 122 -8.42 19.99 13.36
C TYR A 122 -7.62 19.15 12.35
N ASN A 123 -8.06 17.92 12.11
CA ASN A 123 -7.43 17.03 11.12
C ASN A 123 -7.59 17.58 9.70
N ASN A 124 -8.75 18.12 9.35
CA ASN A 124 -9.00 18.72 8.04
C ASN A 124 -8.12 19.94 7.74
N LYS A 125 -7.77 20.73 8.76
CA LYS A 125 -6.85 21.87 8.62
C LYS A 125 -5.39 21.44 8.46
N ARG A 126 -5.03 20.25 8.94
CA ARG A 126 -3.68 19.68 8.79
C ARG A 126 -3.46 18.96 7.47
N LYS A 127 -4.53 18.63 6.73
CA LYS A 127 -4.41 17.91 5.46
C LYS A 127 -3.75 18.79 4.42
N PRO A 128 -2.62 18.39 3.86
CA PRO A 128 -1.99 19.12 2.76
C PRO A 128 -2.88 18.97 1.51
N ARG A 129 -3.35 20.09 0.97
CA ARG A 129 -4.26 20.12 -0.20
C ARG A 129 -3.64 20.74 -1.45
N SER A 130 -2.47 21.34 -1.32
CA SER A 130 -1.77 21.99 -2.42
C SER A 130 -0.27 22.02 -2.17
N LEU A 131 0.48 22.06 -3.24
CA LEU A 131 1.92 22.28 -3.20
C LEU A 131 2.25 23.78 -3.16
N PRO A 132 3.42 24.18 -2.65
CA PRO A 132 3.93 25.55 -2.76
C PRO A 132 3.98 26.03 -4.20
N SER A 133 3.79 27.33 -4.41
CA SER A 133 3.69 27.95 -5.74
C SER A 133 4.98 27.89 -6.56
N ASP A 134 6.12 27.64 -5.94
CA ASP A 134 7.44 27.52 -6.55
C ASP A 134 7.83 26.07 -6.90
N THR A 135 7.00 25.08 -6.53
CA THR A 135 7.28 23.66 -6.80
C THR A 135 7.28 23.37 -8.30
N SER A 136 8.34 22.72 -8.79
CA SER A 136 8.48 22.31 -10.20
C SER A 136 9.42 21.10 -10.31
N GLY A 137 9.35 20.36 -11.42
CA GLY A 137 10.21 19.21 -11.68
C GLY A 137 9.98 18.01 -10.76
N HIS A 138 8.89 17.99 -9.99
CA HIS A 138 8.51 16.91 -9.08
C HIS A 138 7.75 15.80 -9.81
N THR A 139 7.70 14.64 -9.19
CA THR A 139 6.90 13.49 -9.64
C THR A 139 5.61 13.42 -8.84
N VAL A 140 4.48 13.36 -9.53
CA VAL A 140 3.16 13.12 -8.91
C VAL A 140 2.85 11.63 -9.02
N LEU A 141 2.72 10.97 -7.87
CA LEU A 141 2.30 9.57 -7.77
C LEU A 141 0.82 9.55 -7.39
N VAL A 142 -0.04 9.02 -8.26
CA VAL A 142 -1.48 8.96 -8.00
C VAL A 142 -1.83 7.58 -7.48
N GLY A 143 -2.30 7.54 -6.23
CA GLY A 143 -2.59 6.32 -5.48
C GLY A 143 -1.62 6.07 -4.34
N ASP A 144 -2.07 5.27 -3.36
CA ASP A 144 -1.38 4.99 -2.10
C ASP A 144 -1.07 3.49 -1.90
N ASN A 145 -1.11 2.74 -3.00
CA ASN A 145 -0.79 1.32 -3.00
C ASN A 145 0.73 1.06 -2.81
N ASP A 146 1.10 -0.21 -2.59
CA ASP A 146 2.48 -0.63 -2.34
C ASP A 146 3.46 -0.23 -3.46
N ILE A 147 2.98 -0.13 -4.69
CA ILE A 147 3.79 0.29 -5.84
C ILE A 147 4.13 1.77 -5.70
N SER A 148 3.12 2.62 -5.46
CA SER A 148 3.29 4.06 -5.23
C SER A 148 4.25 4.33 -4.08
N LEU A 149 4.07 3.65 -2.95
CA LEU A 149 4.94 3.78 -1.78
C LEU A 149 6.38 3.29 -2.06
N SER A 150 6.53 2.24 -2.86
CA SER A 150 7.84 1.73 -3.25
C SER A 150 8.57 2.68 -4.19
N VAL A 151 7.85 3.28 -5.15
CA VAL A 151 8.38 4.32 -6.05
C VAL A 151 8.77 5.57 -5.23
N ALA A 152 7.90 6.02 -4.33
CA ALA A 152 8.16 7.17 -3.45
C ALA A 152 9.45 6.96 -2.61
N ARG A 153 9.61 5.76 -2.03
CA ARG A 153 10.85 5.41 -1.28
C ARG A 153 12.10 5.49 -2.17
N LYS A 154 12.00 5.03 -3.42
CA LYS A 154 13.12 5.11 -4.38
C LYS A 154 13.42 6.54 -4.78
N LEU A 155 12.41 7.35 -5.10
CA LEU A 155 12.58 8.77 -5.42
C LEU A 155 13.25 9.52 -4.28
N ARG A 156 12.79 9.31 -3.05
CA ARG A 156 13.38 9.88 -1.83
C ARG A 156 14.84 9.45 -1.64
N GLN A 157 15.17 8.18 -1.90
CA GLN A 157 16.52 7.64 -1.78
C GLN A 157 17.50 8.32 -2.73
N HIS A 158 17.02 8.76 -3.90
CA HIS A 158 17.80 9.46 -4.91
C HIS A 158 17.62 10.99 -4.89
N ASN A 159 16.95 11.54 -3.86
CA ASN A 159 16.67 12.97 -3.70
C ASN A 159 15.87 13.59 -4.85
N TYR A 160 15.00 12.81 -5.52
CA TYR A 160 14.05 13.35 -6.47
C TYR A 160 12.79 13.84 -5.74
N PRO A 161 12.31 15.07 -6.04
CA PRO A 161 11.10 15.59 -5.44
C PRO A 161 9.88 14.79 -5.94
N TYR A 162 9.00 14.44 -5.03
CA TYR A 162 7.78 13.73 -5.33
C TYR A 162 6.64 14.17 -4.43
N VAL A 163 5.42 13.81 -4.81
CA VAL A 163 4.21 13.94 -3.99
C VAL A 163 3.28 12.78 -4.30
N ILE A 164 2.64 12.23 -3.28
CA ILE A 164 1.63 11.19 -3.40
C ILE A 164 0.25 11.83 -3.30
N LEU A 165 -0.60 11.59 -4.28
CA LEU A 165 -2.00 12.00 -4.25
C LEU A 165 -2.84 10.88 -3.65
N VAL A 166 -3.56 11.19 -2.58
CA VAL A 166 -4.40 10.24 -1.82
C VAL A 166 -5.79 10.82 -1.63
N PRO A 167 -6.88 10.09 -1.94
CA PRO A 167 -8.24 10.61 -1.77
C PRO A 167 -8.67 10.63 -0.29
N ASP A 168 -8.26 9.63 0.50
CA ASP A 168 -8.59 9.59 1.92
C ASP A 168 -7.66 10.49 2.74
N GLY A 169 -8.27 11.53 3.29
CA GLY A 169 -7.52 12.49 4.09
C GLY A 169 -7.05 11.97 5.45
N GLN A 170 -7.57 10.89 5.98
CA GLN A 170 -7.07 10.27 7.21
C GLN A 170 -5.81 9.46 6.90
N HIS A 171 -5.86 8.65 5.86
CA HIS A 171 -4.70 7.90 5.39
C HIS A 171 -3.57 8.82 4.91
N ALA A 172 -3.91 9.95 4.27
CA ALA A 172 -2.90 10.96 3.92
C ALA A 172 -2.18 11.55 5.13
N LEU A 173 -2.87 11.75 6.26
CA LEU A 173 -2.24 12.19 7.51
C LEU A 173 -1.29 11.13 8.08
N GLU A 174 -1.67 9.85 8.02
CA GLU A 174 -0.82 8.74 8.46
C GLU A 174 0.46 8.67 7.62
N LEU A 175 0.36 8.82 6.30
CA LEU A 175 1.51 8.88 5.40
C LEU A 175 2.37 10.13 5.68
N TYR A 176 1.75 11.28 5.91
CA TYR A 176 2.45 12.51 6.25
C TYR A 176 3.24 12.38 7.58
N ASP A 177 2.63 11.78 8.60
CA ASP A 177 3.29 11.52 9.88
C ASP A 177 4.45 10.52 9.72
N ASN A 178 4.39 9.62 8.72
CA ASN A 178 5.47 8.73 8.27
C ASN A 178 6.49 9.41 7.33
N ARG A 179 6.43 10.75 7.22
CA ARG A 179 7.36 11.58 6.43
C ARG A 179 7.29 11.33 4.92
N TYR A 180 6.15 10.98 4.38
CA TYR A 180 5.90 11.05 2.95
C TYR A 180 5.37 12.43 2.57
N ASP A 181 5.77 12.92 1.40
CA ASP A 181 5.18 14.12 0.82
C ASP A 181 3.83 13.75 0.18
N VAL A 182 2.74 14.22 0.75
CA VAL A 182 1.38 13.78 0.40
C VAL A 182 0.48 14.99 0.18
N VAL A 183 -0.43 14.88 -0.76
CA VAL A 183 -1.54 15.84 -0.98
C VAL A 183 -2.85 15.06 -1.06
N THR A 184 -3.91 15.59 -0.45
CA THR A 184 -5.25 15.02 -0.52
C THR A 184 -6.06 15.65 -1.63
N GLY A 185 -6.77 14.82 -2.42
CA GLY A 185 -7.68 15.28 -3.47
C GLY A 185 -8.31 14.10 -4.21
N GLU A 186 -9.39 14.39 -4.91
CA GLU A 186 -10.07 13.40 -5.75
C GLU A 186 -9.28 13.17 -7.05
N PHE A 187 -9.26 11.92 -7.52
CA PHE A 187 -8.48 11.52 -8.71
C PHE A 187 -9.06 12.04 -10.03
N ASP A 188 -10.34 12.37 -10.05
CA ASP A 188 -11.08 12.86 -11.23
C ASP A 188 -11.39 14.36 -11.17
N ASP A 189 -10.89 15.09 -10.16
CA ASP A 189 -11.03 16.54 -10.05
C ASP A 189 -9.84 17.28 -10.68
N ALA A 190 -10.08 18.03 -11.74
CA ALA A 190 -9.08 18.86 -12.40
C ALA A 190 -8.41 19.88 -11.45
N ASN A 191 -9.12 20.39 -10.42
CA ASN A 191 -8.54 21.30 -9.43
C ASN A 191 -7.47 20.62 -8.57
N THR A 192 -7.62 19.33 -8.30
CA THR A 192 -6.60 18.54 -7.61
C THR A 192 -5.27 18.62 -8.36
N TYR A 193 -5.27 18.42 -9.67
CA TYR A 193 -4.04 18.46 -10.48
C TYR A 193 -3.49 19.87 -10.66
N ARG A 194 -4.35 20.92 -10.66
CA ARG A 194 -3.89 22.32 -10.59
C ARG A 194 -3.20 22.62 -9.27
N ASN A 195 -3.74 22.14 -8.15
CA ASN A 195 -3.15 22.28 -6.81
C ASN A 195 -1.85 21.51 -6.66
N LEU A 196 -1.70 20.39 -7.37
CA LEU A 196 -0.48 19.58 -7.47
C LEU A 196 0.52 20.17 -8.46
N ARG A 197 0.17 21.25 -9.18
CA ARG A 197 1.02 21.82 -10.23
C ARG A 197 1.48 20.78 -11.26
N ALA A 198 0.53 19.98 -11.70
CA ALA A 198 0.81 18.93 -12.68
C ALA A 198 1.40 19.47 -13.97
N ASP A 199 1.10 20.73 -14.35
CA ASP A 199 1.67 21.46 -15.48
C ASP A 199 3.18 21.72 -15.36
N LYS A 200 3.74 21.66 -14.14
CA LYS A 200 5.15 21.87 -13.81
C LYS A 200 5.83 20.57 -13.30
N ALA A 201 5.09 19.49 -13.24
CA ALA A 201 5.63 18.21 -12.85
C ALA A 201 6.54 17.62 -13.93
N ALA A 202 7.57 16.91 -13.53
CA ALA A 202 8.41 16.15 -14.45
C ALA A 202 7.69 14.90 -14.97
N LEU A 203 6.84 14.32 -14.12
CA LEU A 203 6.10 13.09 -14.40
C LEU A 203 4.85 13.02 -13.54
N VAL A 204 3.74 12.59 -14.13
CA VAL A 204 2.57 12.09 -13.40
C VAL A 204 2.49 10.59 -13.62
N ALA A 205 2.40 9.80 -12.54
CA ALA A 205 2.28 8.35 -12.59
C ALA A 205 0.93 7.91 -12.01
N ALA A 206 0.05 7.40 -12.86
CA ALA A 206 -1.23 6.83 -12.49
C ALA A 206 -1.03 5.34 -12.15
N LEU A 207 -1.06 5.01 -10.86
CA LEU A 207 -0.68 3.70 -10.35
C LEU A 207 -1.86 2.94 -9.71
N GLU A 208 -3.07 3.27 -10.11
CA GLU A 208 -4.32 2.62 -9.70
C GLU A 208 -4.74 1.51 -10.67
N GLY A 209 -5.98 1.02 -10.56
CA GLY A 209 -6.53 0.06 -11.51
C GLY A 209 -6.91 0.70 -12.87
N ASP A 210 -7.04 -0.12 -13.91
CA ASP A 210 -7.19 0.30 -15.32
C ASP A 210 -8.25 1.39 -15.54
N LEU A 211 -9.45 1.23 -14.94
CA LEU A 211 -10.55 2.19 -15.09
C LEU A 211 -10.22 3.55 -14.45
N ARG A 212 -9.64 3.52 -13.25
CA ARG A 212 -9.23 4.75 -12.55
C ARG A 212 -8.11 5.46 -13.29
N ASN A 213 -7.11 4.70 -13.75
CA ASN A 213 -6.00 5.24 -14.51
C ASN A 213 -6.45 5.92 -15.80
N THR A 214 -7.49 5.41 -16.45
CA THR A 214 -8.09 6.07 -17.65
C THR A 214 -8.69 7.42 -17.30
N ASN A 215 -9.45 7.51 -16.19
CA ASN A 215 -10.01 8.78 -15.73
C ASN A 215 -8.92 9.76 -15.29
N ILE A 216 -7.93 9.28 -14.54
CA ILE A 216 -6.76 10.07 -14.14
C ILE A 216 -6.06 10.64 -15.38
N ALA A 217 -5.80 9.81 -16.39
CA ALA A 217 -5.12 10.23 -17.61
C ALA A 217 -5.88 11.35 -18.33
N SER A 218 -7.19 11.19 -18.50
CA SER A 218 -8.04 12.19 -19.13
C SER A 218 -8.04 13.51 -18.35
N THR A 219 -8.17 13.45 -17.02
CA THR A 219 -8.19 14.63 -16.14
C THR A 219 -6.83 15.35 -16.13
N VAL A 220 -5.73 14.60 -16.10
CA VAL A 220 -4.38 15.17 -16.16
C VAL A 220 -4.17 15.88 -17.51
N ARG A 221 -4.60 15.29 -18.63
CA ARG A 221 -4.45 15.91 -19.97
C ARG A 221 -5.24 17.19 -20.14
N GLU A 222 -6.39 17.33 -19.47
CA GLU A 222 -7.15 18.58 -19.44
C GLU A 222 -6.33 19.73 -18.81
N VAL A 223 -5.58 19.43 -17.73
CA VAL A 223 -4.86 20.45 -16.93
C VAL A 223 -3.41 20.61 -17.38
N ALA A 224 -2.76 19.54 -17.76
CA ALA A 224 -1.32 19.46 -18.08
C ALA A 224 -1.10 18.68 -19.39
N PRO A 225 -1.41 19.27 -20.56
CA PRO A 225 -1.37 18.57 -21.86
C PRO A 225 0.01 18.06 -22.26
N SER A 226 1.08 18.70 -21.80
CA SER A 226 2.47 18.40 -22.20
C SER A 226 3.28 17.67 -21.14
N THR A 227 2.73 17.46 -19.96
CA THR A 227 3.45 16.76 -18.87
C THR A 227 3.55 15.27 -19.19
N LEU A 228 4.71 14.69 -18.94
CA LEU A 228 4.91 13.25 -19.11
C LEU A 228 3.96 12.47 -18.19
N LEU A 229 3.18 11.56 -18.78
CA LEU A 229 2.18 10.77 -18.08
C LEU A 229 2.45 9.28 -18.28
N ALA A 230 2.68 8.58 -17.18
CA ALA A 230 2.83 7.14 -17.15
C ALA A 230 1.67 6.49 -16.40
N ALA A 231 1.26 5.30 -16.81
CA ALA A 231 0.24 4.54 -16.12
C ALA A 231 0.62 3.07 -15.95
N SER A 232 0.11 2.45 -14.89
CA SER A 232 0.10 1.01 -14.75
C SER A 232 -1.11 0.41 -15.48
N ALA A 233 -0.94 -0.76 -16.10
CA ALA A 233 -2.01 -1.57 -16.63
C ALA A 233 -2.01 -2.94 -15.97
N GLU A 234 -3.17 -3.36 -15.49
CA GLU A 234 -3.37 -4.71 -14.95
C GLU A 234 -3.66 -5.73 -16.06
N ASN A 235 -4.32 -5.28 -17.13
CA ASN A 235 -4.69 -6.10 -18.26
C ASN A 235 -3.97 -5.61 -19.52
N PRO A 236 -3.44 -6.51 -20.38
CA PRO A 236 -2.79 -6.10 -21.62
C PRO A 236 -3.71 -5.30 -22.55
N GLU A 237 -4.99 -5.59 -22.56
CA GLU A 237 -6.01 -4.89 -23.37
C GLU A 237 -6.20 -3.43 -22.95
N ALA A 238 -6.04 -3.13 -21.66
CA ALA A 238 -6.15 -1.78 -21.13
C ALA A 238 -4.99 -0.86 -21.60
N MET A 239 -3.86 -1.42 -22.02
CA MET A 239 -2.70 -0.62 -22.47
C MET A 239 -3.08 0.31 -23.63
N ASN A 240 -3.81 -0.19 -24.63
CA ASN A 240 -4.25 0.63 -25.76
C ASN A 240 -5.23 1.71 -25.34
N ILE A 241 -6.13 1.40 -24.40
CA ILE A 241 -7.12 2.37 -23.88
C ILE A 241 -6.41 3.48 -23.12
N LEU A 242 -5.44 3.15 -22.28
CA LEU A 242 -4.65 4.12 -21.51
C LEU A 242 -3.79 5.01 -22.42
N MET A 243 -3.22 4.48 -23.48
CA MET A 243 -2.52 5.29 -24.48
C MET A 243 -3.48 6.23 -25.21
N LEU A 244 -4.68 5.78 -25.59
CA LEU A 244 -5.72 6.64 -26.17
C LEU A 244 -6.23 7.70 -25.20
N ALA A 245 -6.27 7.41 -23.89
CA ALA A 245 -6.62 8.37 -22.84
C ALA A 245 -5.52 9.44 -22.63
N GLY A 246 -4.36 9.28 -23.28
CA GLY A 246 -3.29 10.27 -23.29
C GLY A 246 -2.05 9.88 -22.48
N CYS A 247 -1.89 8.64 -22.03
CA CYS A 247 -0.65 8.20 -21.41
C CYS A 247 0.48 8.12 -22.44
N ASP A 248 1.65 8.65 -22.11
CA ASP A 248 2.86 8.54 -22.96
C ASP A 248 3.50 7.17 -22.79
N HIS A 249 3.41 6.59 -21.58
CA HIS A 249 3.94 5.28 -21.26
C HIS A 249 2.95 4.48 -20.45
N VAL A 250 2.77 3.21 -20.81
CA VAL A 250 1.94 2.26 -20.06
C VAL A 250 2.75 1.03 -19.74
N TYR A 251 2.76 0.62 -18.47
CA TYR A 251 3.54 -0.50 -17.96
C TYR A 251 2.64 -1.57 -17.34
N SER A 252 2.73 -2.81 -17.82
CA SER A 252 2.13 -3.96 -17.15
C SER A 252 3.14 -4.57 -16.17
N PHE A 253 2.92 -4.36 -14.88
CA PHE A 253 3.79 -4.92 -13.84
C PHE A 253 3.75 -6.45 -13.81
N THR A 254 2.59 -7.05 -14.07
CA THR A 254 2.43 -8.50 -14.13
C THR A 254 3.26 -9.10 -15.28
N GLU A 255 3.22 -8.47 -16.45
CA GLU A 255 4.04 -8.89 -17.59
C GLU A 255 5.54 -8.68 -17.34
N MET A 256 5.91 -7.55 -16.74
CA MET A 256 7.31 -7.27 -16.37
C MET A 256 7.84 -8.30 -15.37
N LEU A 257 7.03 -8.65 -14.35
CA LEU A 257 7.39 -9.65 -13.35
C LEU A 257 7.52 -11.04 -13.98
N GLY A 258 6.53 -11.48 -14.76
CA GLY A 258 6.57 -12.76 -15.44
C GLY A 258 7.80 -12.90 -16.35
N ARG A 259 8.08 -11.87 -17.16
CA ARG A 259 9.31 -11.82 -17.98
C ARG A 259 10.58 -11.85 -17.14
N SER A 260 10.59 -11.18 -15.99
CA SER A 260 11.75 -11.17 -15.09
C SER A 260 12.00 -12.54 -14.48
N LEU A 261 10.94 -13.24 -14.05
CA LEU A 261 11.02 -14.60 -13.53
C LEU A 261 11.51 -15.57 -14.63
N ALA A 262 10.92 -15.50 -15.82
CA ALA A 262 11.38 -16.29 -16.94
C ALA A 262 12.86 -16.05 -17.27
N ARG A 263 13.34 -14.80 -17.22
CA ARG A 263 14.77 -14.47 -17.44
C ARG A 263 15.69 -15.15 -16.43
N ARG A 264 15.31 -15.26 -15.18
CA ARG A 264 16.12 -15.95 -14.16
C ARG A 264 16.28 -17.44 -14.45
N VAL A 265 15.25 -18.05 -15.04
CA VAL A 265 15.30 -19.45 -15.45
C VAL A 265 16.22 -19.65 -16.66
N TYR A 266 16.33 -18.67 -17.55
CA TYR A 266 17.30 -18.76 -18.66
C TYR A 266 18.74 -18.87 -18.16
N GLY A 267 19.03 -18.26 -17.01
CA GLY A 267 20.34 -18.33 -16.38
C GLY A 267 20.78 -19.73 -15.94
N THR A 268 19.87 -20.72 -15.93
CA THR A 268 20.23 -22.14 -15.74
C THR A 268 20.60 -22.83 -17.05
N ARG A 269 20.43 -22.17 -18.18
CA ARG A 269 20.90 -22.60 -19.51
C ARG A 269 22.06 -21.71 -19.91
N ALA A 270 23.05 -22.26 -20.59
CA ALA A 270 24.30 -21.61 -20.99
C ALA A 270 24.16 -20.39 -21.93
N GLN A 271 22.99 -19.74 -22.00
CA GLN A 271 22.75 -18.55 -22.80
C GLN A 271 23.03 -17.26 -22.03
N SER A 272 23.55 -16.26 -22.76
CA SER A 272 23.79 -14.93 -22.20
C SER A 272 22.50 -14.16 -21.99
N ASN A 273 22.32 -13.56 -20.81
CA ASN A 273 21.21 -12.68 -20.47
C ASN A 273 21.70 -11.23 -20.41
N ILE A 274 21.26 -10.38 -21.36
CA ILE A 274 21.63 -8.96 -21.37
C ILE A 274 20.96 -8.23 -20.22
N ILE A 275 21.78 -7.73 -19.29
CA ILE A 275 21.34 -6.99 -18.08
C ILE A 275 21.39 -5.48 -18.26
N ALA A 276 22.26 -4.97 -19.17
CA ALA A 276 22.36 -3.54 -19.47
C ALA A 276 22.82 -3.29 -20.91
N ARG A 277 22.43 -2.13 -21.49
CA ARG A 277 22.84 -1.66 -22.81
C ARG A 277 23.31 -0.21 -22.73
N PHE A 278 24.47 0.07 -23.35
CA PHE A 278 25.07 1.41 -23.44
C PHE A 278 25.44 1.65 -24.93
N GLY A 279 24.50 2.18 -25.69
CA GLY A 279 24.66 2.25 -27.16
C GLY A 279 24.75 0.84 -27.76
N THR A 280 25.88 0.53 -28.42
CA THR A 280 26.15 -0.79 -28.99
C THR A 280 26.74 -1.80 -27.99
N LEU A 281 27.24 -1.32 -26.84
CA LEU A 281 27.81 -2.16 -25.80
C LEU A 281 26.68 -2.79 -24.95
N CYS A 282 26.70 -4.10 -24.85
CA CYS A 282 25.83 -4.88 -23.97
C CYS A 282 26.65 -5.47 -22.82
N LEU A 283 26.09 -5.44 -21.60
CA LEU A 283 26.53 -6.26 -20.49
C LEU A 283 25.56 -7.41 -20.32
N ALA A 284 26.09 -8.63 -20.20
CA ALA A 284 25.29 -9.83 -20.07
C ALA A 284 25.84 -10.78 -19.03
N GLU A 285 24.92 -11.43 -18.29
CA GLU A 285 25.24 -12.56 -17.43
C GLU A 285 25.16 -13.85 -18.25
N ALA A 286 26.16 -14.72 -18.11
CA ALA A 286 26.22 -15.98 -18.84
C ALA A 286 26.63 -17.12 -17.88
N PRO A 287 25.65 -17.96 -17.47
CA PRO A 287 25.95 -19.16 -16.71
C PRO A 287 26.77 -20.13 -17.56
N VAL A 288 27.70 -20.82 -16.93
CA VAL A 288 28.61 -21.74 -17.61
C VAL A 288 28.24 -23.20 -17.40
N ILE A 289 27.19 -23.47 -16.67
CA ILE A 289 26.72 -24.82 -16.38
C ILE A 289 26.50 -25.60 -17.70
N HIS A 290 27.03 -26.84 -17.76
CA HIS A 290 26.95 -27.70 -18.94
C HIS A 290 27.58 -27.14 -20.22
N THR A 291 28.47 -26.14 -20.13
CA THR A 291 29.25 -25.65 -21.26
C THR A 291 30.63 -26.30 -21.30
N GLU A 292 31.29 -26.15 -22.45
CA GLU A 292 32.70 -26.58 -22.62
C GLU A 292 33.68 -25.74 -21.78
N PHE A 293 33.25 -24.60 -21.22
CA PHE A 293 34.08 -23.67 -20.47
C PHE A 293 34.24 -24.09 -19.01
N MET A 294 33.41 -25.00 -18.51
CA MET A 294 33.40 -25.44 -17.14
C MET A 294 34.75 -26.17 -16.82
N GLY A 295 35.34 -25.82 -15.68
CA GLY A 295 36.60 -26.38 -15.21
C GLY A 295 37.86 -25.76 -15.83
N GLN A 296 37.73 -24.86 -16.82
CA GLN A 296 38.84 -24.16 -17.48
C GLN A 296 39.11 -22.79 -16.79
N THR A 297 40.27 -22.22 -17.06
CA THR A 297 40.58 -20.83 -16.71
C THR A 297 40.08 -19.89 -17.79
N LEU A 298 39.86 -18.61 -17.45
CA LEU A 298 39.45 -17.58 -18.44
C LEU A 298 40.44 -17.47 -19.61
N ARG A 299 41.73 -17.68 -19.36
CA ARG A 299 42.78 -17.71 -20.36
C ARG A 299 42.60 -18.85 -21.36
N GLU A 300 42.33 -20.06 -20.86
CA GLU A 300 42.13 -21.25 -21.70
C GLU A 300 40.85 -21.12 -22.53
N CYS A 301 39.82 -20.50 -22.02
CA CYS A 301 38.56 -20.28 -22.74
C CYS A 301 38.69 -19.34 -23.95
N GLY A 302 39.59 -18.34 -23.89
CA GLY A 302 39.85 -17.41 -24.97
C GLY A 302 38.62 -16.62 -25.44
N PHE A 303 37.80 -16.07 -24.50
CA PHE A 303 36.56 -15.40 -24.86
C PHE A 303 36.75 -14.21 -25.79
N ARG A 304 37.87 -13.50 -25.67
CA ARG A 304 38.17 -12.32 -26.47
C ARG A 304 38.55 -12.74 -27.90
N GLU A 305 39.36 -13.75 -28.06
CA GLU A 305 39.85 -14.27 -29.33
C GLU A 305 38.71 -14.99 -30.08
N ARG A 306 37.89 -15.75 -29.37
CA ARG A 306 36.86 -16.61 -29.96
C ARG A 306 35.58 -15.87 -30.30
N PHE A 307 35.18 -14.91 -29.48
CA PHE A 307 33.87 -14.23 -29.56
C PHE A 307 33.98 -12.70 -29.60
N GLY A 308 35.17 -12.13 -29.38
CA GLY A 308 35.34 -10.69 -29.21
C GLY A 308 34.78 -10.14 -27.88
N LEU A 309 34.44 -11.03 -26.94
CA LEU A 309 33.83 -10.66 -25.67
C LEU A 309 34.88 -10.42 -24.59
N ASN A 310 34.67 -9.40 -23.78
CA ASN A 310 35.44 -9.20 -22.54
C ASN A 310 34.68 -9.79 -21.36
N VAL A 311 35.38 -10.53 -20.48
CA VAL A 311 34.85 -10.98 -19.23
C VAL A 311 35.18 -9.92 -18.18
N ALA A 312 34.16 -9.24 -17.65
CA ALA A 312 34.32 -8.20 -16.62
C ALA A 312 34.49 -8.79 -15.22
N GLY A 313 33.86 -9.94 -14.97
CA GLY A 313 33.93 -10.64 -13.68
C GLY A 313 33.18 -11.95 -13.70
N LEU A 314 33.20 -12.59 -12.55
CA LEU A 314 32.48 -13.84 -12.29
C LEU A 314 31.66 -13.69 -10.99
N TRP A 315 30.46 -14.24 -10.99
CA TRP A 315 29.70 -14.49 -9.78
C TRP A 315 29.90 -15.94 -9.36
N GLU A 316 30.29 -16.16 -8.10
CA GLU A 316 30.30 -17.46 -7.44
C GLU A 316 29.34 -17.42 -6.26
N GLY A 317 28.20 -18.05 -6.42
CA GLY A 317 27.09 -17.88 -5.49
C GLY A 317 26.66 -16.40 -5.38
N ASN A 318 26.86 -15.78 -4.20
CA ASN A 318 26.50 -14.38 -3.93
C ASN A 318 27.70 -13.41 -3.96
N SER A 319 28.89 -13.88 -4.33
CA SER A 319 30.11 -13.10 -4.32
C SER A 319 30.59 -12.75 -5.74
N TYR A 320 30.82 -11.45 -5.99
CA TYR A 320 31.41 -11.00 -7.24
C TYR A 320 32.93 -10.98 -7.16
N MET A 321 33.58 -11.53 -8.18
CA MET A 321 35.03 -11.49 -8.35
C MET A 321 35.38 -10.84 -9.69
N SER A 322 36.37 -9.94 -9.69
CA SER A 322 36.92 -9.38 -10.92
C SER A 322 37.61 -10.47 -11.75
N ALA A 323 37.40 -10.48 -13.06
CA ALA A 323 38.00 -11.43 -13.94
C ALA A 323 39.54 -11.32 -13.96
N ARG A 324 40.21 -12.42 -13.76
CA ARG A 324 41.67 -12.57 -13.95
C ARG A 324 41.91 -13.69 -14.94
N PRO A 325 42.99 -13.64 -15.76
CA PRO A 325 43.29 -14.70 -16.75
C PRO A 325 43.32 -16.10 -16.13
N ASP A 326 43.76 -16.20 -14.88
CA ASP A 326 43.90 -17.48 -14.18
C ASP A 326 42.66 -17.83 -13.32
N SER A 327 41.60 -16.98 -13.33
CA SER A 327 40.33 -17.31 -12.66
C SER A 327 39.74 -18.56 -13.27
N ARG A 328 39.44 -19.55 -12.41
CA ARG A 328 38.83 -20.82 -12.80
C ARG A 328 37.30 -20.68 -12.85
N ILE A 329 36.70 -21.32 -13.83
CA ILE A 329 35.26 -21.31 -14.04
C ILE A 329 34.71 -22.60 -13.41
N ASP A 330 33.93 -22.47 -12.33
CA ASP A 330 33.26 -23.58 -11.65
C ASP A 330 31.84 -23.77 -12.19
N GLU A 331 31.19 -24.87 -11.81
CA GLU A 331 29.84 -25.21 -12.25
C GLU A 331 28.80 -24.15 -11.87
N ALA A 332 28.95 -23.51 -10.72
CA ALA A 332 28.07 -22.46 -10.22
C ALA A 332 28.48 -21.04 -10.69
N SER A 333 29.54 -20.92 -11.53
CA SER A 333 30.00 -19.60 -11.97
C SER A 333 29.04 -18.98 -12.99
N ILE A 334 28.81 -17.67 -12.87
CA ILE A 334 28.11 -16.85 -13.85
C ILE A 334 29.10 -15.79 -14.35
N LEU A 335 29.39 -15.79 -15.63
CA LEU A 335 30.28 -14.80 -16.24
C LEU A 335 29.54 -13.49 -16.47
N LEU A 336 30.17 -12.37 -16.15
CA LEU A 336 29.73 -11.06 -16.62
C LEU A 336 30.47 -10.69 -17.90
N LEU A 337 29.76 -10.80 -19.03
CA LEU A 337 30.29 -10.57 -20.37
C LEU A 337 30.01 -9.14 -20.84
N ALA A 338 30.95 -8.53 -21.52
CA ALA A 338 30.81 -7.22 -22.16
C ALA A 338 31.19 -7.31 -23.66
N GLY A 339 30.26 -6.89 -24.52
CA GLY A 339 30.43 -6.89 -25.95
C GLY A 339 29.20 -6.40 -26.72
N THR A 340 29.16 -6.58 -28.04
CA THR A 340 27.99 -6.25 -28.86
C THR A 340 26.95 -7.38 -28.82
N ALA A 341 25.73 -7.09 -29.26
CA ALA A 341 24.67 -8.09 -29.33
C ALA A 341 25.07 -9.30 -30.24
N ASP A 342 25.73 -9.02 -31.37
CA ASP A 342 26.18 -10.06 -32.31
C ASP A 342 27.25 -10.96 -31.68
N GLN A 343 28.15 -10.40 -30.88
CA GLN A 343 29.17 -11.15 -30.16
C GLN A 343 28.56 -12.08 -29.09
N LEU A 344 27.56 -11.58 -28.36
CA LEU A 344 26.83 -12.41 -27.41
C LEU A 344 26.05 -13.52 -28.09
N GLU A 345 25.44 -13.26 -29.24
CA GLU A 345 24.74 -14.27 -30.03
C GLU A 345 25.71 -15.35 -30.56
N ALA A 346 26.91 -14.96 -30.95
CA ALA A 346 27.95 -15.92 -31.38
C ALA A 346 28.39 -16.83 -30.22
N TYR A 347 28.50 -16.29 -29.00
CA TYR A 347 28.74 -17.07 -27.79
C TYR A 347 27.57 -18.03 -27.52
N ASP A 348 26.33 -17.55 -27.54
CA ASP A 348 25.12 -18.34 -27.25
C ASP A 348 25.01 -19.53 -28.20
N ARG A 349 25.21 -19.32 -29.50
CA ARG A 349 25.21 -20.41 -30.50
C ARG A 349 26.25 -21.52 -30.23
N LYS A 350 27.38 -21.15 -29.63
CA LYS A 350 28.41 -22.12 -29.28
C LYS A 350 28.11 -22.83 -27.96
N ALA A 351 27.65 -22.07 -26.98
CA ALA A 351 27.27 -22.59 -25.68
C ALA A 351 26.10 -23.59 -25.78
N GLU A 352 25.11 -23.30 -26.64
CA GLU A 352 23.99 -24.20 -26.91
C GLU A 352 24.43 -25.54 -27.55
N ARG A 353 25.37 -25.49 -28.50
CA ARG A 353 25.88 -26.71 -29.16
C ARG A 353 26.65 -27.62 -28.21
N SER A 354 27.24 -27.05 -27.17
CA SER A 354 28.01 -27.79 -26.17
C SER A 354 27.13 -28.33 -25.05
N SER A 355 26.04 -27.64 -24.74
CA SER A 355 25.05 -28.10 -23.79
C SER A 355 24.22 -29.24 -24.41
N LYS A 356 24.27 -30.44 -23.83
CA LYS A 356 23.23 -31.46 -24.04
C LYS A 356 21.94 -30.88 -23.52
N ALA A 357 21.23 -30.13 -24.37
CA ALA A 357 20.04 -29.37 -23.99
C ALA A 357 19.06 -30.29 -23.30
N ASN A 358 18.95 -30.17 -22.01
CA ASN A 358 17.90 -30.83 -21.25
C ASN A 358 16.58 -30.24 -21.78
N ARG A 359 15.82 -31.02 -22.55
CA ARG A 359 14.55 -30.66 -23.17
C ARG A 359 13.40 -30.67 -22.13
N THR A 360 13.74 -30.83 -20.88
CA THR A 360 12.74 -30.85 -19.83
C THR A 360 12.11 -29.48 -19.65
N PRO A 361 10.78 -29.43 -19.51
CA PRO A 361 10.06 -28.17 -19.39
C PRO A 361 10.36 -27.48 -18.06
N VAL A 362 10.34 -26.15 -18.08
CA VAL A 362 10.31 -25.33 -16.87
C VAL A 362 8.93 -25.45 -16.23
N LEU A 363 8.88 -25.72 -14.95
CA LEU A 363 7.62 -25.84 -14.23
C LEU A 363 7.16 -24.48 -13.69
N ILE A 364 5.93 -24.09 -14.03
CA ILE A 364 5.28 -22.88 -13.51
C ILE A 364 4.14 -23.31 -12.61
N LEU A 365 4.14 -22.87 -11.35
CA LEU A 365 3.09 -23.14 -10.37
C LEU A 365 2.24 -21.89 -10.15
N GLY A 366 1.04 -21.89 -10.74
CA GLY A 366 0.10 -20.77 -10.77
C GLY A 366 -0.07 -20.18 -12.16
N GLY A 367 -1.27 -20.33 -12.74
CA GLY A 367 -1.66 -19.82 -14.07
C GLY A 367 -2.35 -18.47 -14.03
N GLY A 368 -2.05 -17.63 -13.02
CA GLY A 368 -2.47 -16.25 -12.98
C GLY A 368 -1.72 -15.38 -14.00
N LYS A 369 -2.03 -14.07 -14.04
CA LYS A 369 -1.44 -13.11 -14.99
C LYS A 369 0.10 -13.17 -15.05
N VAL A 370 0.78 -13.35 -13.91
CA VAL A 370 2.25 -13.44 -13.83
C VAL A 370 2.75 -14.76 -14.39
N GLY A 371 2.08 -15.88 -14.05
CA GLY A 371 2.42 -17.20 -14.56
C GLY A 371 2.27 -17.31 -16.07
N GLU A 372 1.17 -16.81 -16.62
CA GLU A 372 0.95 -16.72 -18.06
C GLU A 372 2.00 -15.84 -18.74
N ALA A 373 2.32 -14.67 -18.17
CA ALA A 373 3.36 -13.82 -18.73
C ALA A 373 4.76 -14.47 -18.69
N ALA A 374 5.03 -15.33 -17.70
CA ALA A 374 6.25 -16.13 -17.64
C ALA A 374 6.22 -17.23 -18.73
N ALA A 375 5.09 -17.93 -18.90
CA ALA A 375 4.89 -18.94 -19.94
C ALA A 375 5.10 -18.34 -21.34
N ASP A 376 4.47 -17.22 -21.64
CA ASP A 376 4.64 -16.46 -22.88
C ASP A 376 6.11 -16.06 -23.12
N ALA A 377 6.80 -15.62 -22.07
CA ALA A 377 8.19 -15.23 -22.20
C ALA A 377 9.11 -16.42 -22.47
N LEU A 378 8.81 -17.61 -21.92
CA LEU A 378 9.49 -18.86 -22.22
C LEU A 378 9.20 -19.32 -23.66
N GLU A 379 7.93 -19.30 -24.08
CA GLU A 379 7.50 -19.69 -25.41
C GLU A 379 8.16 -18.86 -26.53
N ARG A 380 8.16 -17.52 -26.39
CA ARG A 380 8.84 -16.61 -27.33
C ARG A 380 10.31 -16.92 -27.51
N ARG A 381 10.95 -17.63 -26.57
CA ARG A 381 12.35 -18.07 -26.66
C ARG A 381 12.48 -19.54 -27.01
N GLY A 382 11.39 -20.21 -27.37
CA GLY A 382 11.40 -21.62 -27.74
C GLY A 382 11.75 -22.55 -26.56
N LEU A 383 11.52 -22.12 -25.33
CA LEU A 383 11.78 -22.90 -24.12
C LEU A 383 10.52 -23.66 -23.71
N PRO A 384 10.59 -24.99 -23.58
CA PRO A 384 9.42 -25.75 -23.13
C PRO A 384 9.08 -25.41 -21.68
N PHE A 385 7.79 -25.32 -21.39
CA PHE A 385 7.26 -25.13 -20.06
C PHE A 385 6.12 -26.09 -19.77
N CYS A 386 5.83 -26.29 -18.50
CA CYS A 386 4.63 -26.95 -17.98
C CYS A 386 4.03 -26.05 -16.91
N LEU A 387 2.73 -25.75 -17.00
CA LEU A 387 2.05 -24.85 -16.10
C LEU A 387 0.96 -25.61 -15.31
N VAL A 388 1.04 -25.54 -13.98
CA VAL A 388 0.04 -26.14 -13.06
C VAL A 388 -0.87 -25.05 -12.54
N GLU A 389 -2.18 -25.22 -12.75
CA GLU A 389 -3.21 -24.30 -12.28
C GLU A 389 -4.40 -25.05 -11.69
N LYS A 390 -4.94 -24.55 -10.55
CA LYS A 390 -6.08 -25.15 -9.87
C LYS A 390 -7.44 -24.71 -10.42
N ASN A 391 -7.49 -23.53 -11.06
CA ASN A 391 -8.71 -22.97 -11.60
C ASN A 391 -8.94 -23.49 -13.02
N PRO A 392 -9.98 -24.32 -13.28
CA PRO A 392 -10.22 -24.88 -14.59
C PRO A 392 -10.54 -23.84 -15.68
N ARG A 393 -10.91 -22.61 -15.29
CA ARG A 393 -11.19 -21.52 -16.24
C ARG A 393 -9.92 -20.93 -16.86
N LEU A 394 -8.77 -21.13 -16.20
CA LEU A 394 -7.47 -20.64 -16.64
C LEU A 394 -6.63 -21.72 -17.35
N VAL A 395 -7.15 -22.94 -17.47
CA VAL A 395 -6.47 -24.04 -18.12
C VAL A 395 -7.11 -24.25 -19.51
N PRO A 396 -6.35 -24.02 -20.60
CA PRO A 396 -6.84 -24.32 -21.95
C PRO A 396 -7.15 -25.82 -22.09
N PRO A 397 -8.30 -26.20 -22.64
CA PRO A 397 -8.79 -27.60 -22.62
C PRO A 397 -7.91 -28.57 -23.46
N ASP A 398 -7.21 -28.08 -24.46
CA ASP A 398 -6.48 -28.93 -25.42
C ASP A 398 -4.96 -28.68 -25.42
N ASP A 399 -4.42 -27.97 -24.43
CA ASP A 399 -3.00 -27.70 -24.36
C ASP A 399 -2.31 -28.62 -23.35
N PRO A 400 -1.49 -29.59 -23.78
CA PRO A 400 -0.82 -30.55 -22.90
C PRO A 400 0.22 -29.90 -21.98
N ARG A 401 0.58 -28.64 -22.21
CA ARG A 401 1.50 -27.89 -21.36
C ARG A 401 0.85 -27.44 -20.06
N TYR A 402 -0.47 -27.46 -19.98
CA TYR A 402 -1.24 -27.06 -18.81
C TYR A 402 -1.77 -28.27 -18.06
N ILE A 403 -1.53 -28.30 -16.76
CA ILE A 403 -1.99 -29.36 -15.86
C ILE A 403 -3.00 -28.77 -14.89
N LEU A 404 -4.23 -29.21 -14.98
CA LEU A 404 -5.26 -28.87 -13.96
C LEU A 404 -4.97 -29.64 -12.68
N GLY A 405 -4.74 -28.91 -11.60
CA GLY A 405 -4.51 -29.48 -10.27
C GLY A 405 -3.97 -28.48 -9.25
N ASN A 406 -4.00 -28.91 -8.00
CA ASN A 406 -3.43 -28.13 -6.90
C ASN A 406 -1.93 -28.40 -6.79
N ALA A 407 -1.10 -27.39 -6.95
CA ALA A 407 0.35 -27.49 -6.86
C ALA A 407 0.87 -27.94 -5.48
N GLY A 408 0.05 -27.86 -4.42
CA GLY A 408 0.37 -28.41 -3.10
C GLY A 408 0.28 -29.95 -3.02
N GLU A 409 -0.21 -30.62 -4.06
CA GLU A 409 -0.38 -32.08 -4.09
C GLU A 409 0.80 -32.76 -4.81
N LEU A 410 1.49 -33.67 -4.15
CA LEU A 410 2.64 -34.39 -4.72
C LEU A 410 2.29 -35.11 -6.03
N ALA A 411 1.09 -35.72 -6.10
CA ALA A 411 0.65 -36.42 -7.31
C ALA A 411 0.52 -35.47 -8.52
N VAL A 412 0.14 -34.21 -8.30
CA VAL A 412 0.06 -33.19 -9.36
C VAL A 412 1.47 -32.77 -9.79
N LEU A 413 2.38 -32.54 -8.85
CA LEU A 413 3.77 -32.20 -9.14
C LEU A 413 4.51 -33.36 -9.86
N GLN A 414 4.23 -34.61 -9.50
CA GLN A 414 4.78 -35.78 -10.21
C GLN A 414 4.29 -35.87 -11.64
N ARG A 415 3.00 -35.56 -11.89
CA ARG A 415 2.47 -35.46 -13.26
C ARG A 415 3.12 -34.33 -14.06
N ALA A 416 3.53 -33.28 -13.35
CA ALA A 416 4.25 -32.14 -13.92
C ALA A 416 5.78 -32.38 -14.04
N HIS A 417 6.25 -33.60 -13.79
CA HIS A 417 7.66 -33.98 -13.88
C HIS A 417 8.60 -33.16 -12.99
N ILE A 418 8.18 -32.83 -11.75
CA ILE A 418 8.96 -32.01 -10.82
C ILE A 418 10.39 -32.51 -10.62
N MET A 419 10.59 -33.84 -10.60
CA MET A 419 11.90 -34.46 -10.36
C MET A 419 12.86 -34.31 -11.58
N GLU A 420 12.35 -33.96 -12.72
CA GLU A 420 13.12 -33.83 -13.97
C GLU A 420 13.28 -32.36 -14.39
N THR A 421 12.49 -31.46 -13.79
CA THR A 421 12.48 -30.03 -14.19
C THR A 421 13.76 -29.34 -13.74
N PRO A 422 14.37 -28.51 -14.61
CA PRO A 422 15.58 -27.76 -14.25
C PRO A 422 15.28 -26.57 -13.34
N SER A 423 14.05 -26.08 -13.31
CA SER A 423 13.67 -24.87 -12.57
C SER A 423 12.17 -24.81 -12.35
N VAL A 424 11.78 -24.26 -11.20
CA VAL A 424 10.38 -24.01 -10.84
C VAL A 424 10.16 -22.52 -10.66
N ILE A 425 9.10 -21.99 -11.27
CA ILE A 425 8.62 -20.62 -11.08
C ILE A 425 7.31 -20.69 -10.27
N VAL A 426 7.28 -20.07 -9.11
CA VAL A 426 6.08 -20.03 -8.26
C VAL A 426 5.43 -18.67 -8.37
N THR A 427 4.15 -18.62 -8.77
CA THR A 427 3.38 -17.41 -9.09
C THR A 427 1.95 -17.47 -8.61
N THR A 428 1.69 -18.08 -7.44
CA THR A 428 0.33 -18.07 -6.89
C THR A 428 -0.02 -16.72 -6.24
N HIS A 429 -1.29 -16.47 -5.95
CA HIS A 429 -1.75 -15.24 -5.29
C HIS A 429 -1.57 -15.23 -3.77
N ASP A 430 -1.08 -16.32 -3.19
CA ASP A 430 -0.94 -16.52 -1.76
C ASP A 430 0.54 -16.59 -1.40
N ASP A 431 1.02 -15.63 -0.62
CA ASP A 431 2.43 -15.54 -0.24
C ASP A 431 2.88 -16.72 0.62
N ASP A 432 2.04 -17.19 1.55
CA ASP A 432 2.35 -18.34 2.39
C ASP A 432 2.45 -19.62 1.55
N LEU A 433 1.54 -19.77 0.58
CA LEU A 433 1.60 -20.87 -0.38
C LEU A 433 2.84 -20.77 -1.27
N ASN A 434 3.24 -19.58 -1.71
CA ASN A 434 4.44 -19.37 -2.50
C ASN A 434 5.70 -19.77 -1.72
N ILE A 435 5.79 -19.40 -0.43
CA ILE A 435 6.88 -19.82 0.46
C ILE A 435 6.87 -21.34 0.63
N TYR A 436 5.70 -21.92 0.93
CA TYR A 436 5.55 -23.37 1.09
C TYR A 436 6.01 -24.13 -0.16
N LEU A 437 5.52 -23.75 -1.34
CA LEU A 437 5.87 -24.38 -2.61
C LEU A 437 7.36 -24.22 -2.94
N THR A 438 7.94 -23.06 -2.64
CA THR A 438 9.38 -22.82 -2.87
C THR A 438 10.28 -23.74 -2.01
N ILE A 439 9.81 -24.07 -0.79
CA ILE A 439 10.53 -24.99 0.09
C ILE A 439 10.27 -26.47 -0.30
N TYR A 440 9.05 -26.73 -0.78
CA TYR A 440 8.59 -28.08 -1.09
C TYR A 440 9.16 -28.61 -2.40
N CYS A 441 9.43 -27.75 -3.40
CA CYS A 441 10.02 -28.09 -4.70
C CYS A 441 11.55 -28.02 -4.70
#